data_913cd3017d5f65df77e7afeba4effc9a
#
_entry.id   913cd3017d5f65df77e7afeba4effc9a
#
_cell.length_a   1.000
_cell.length_b   1.000
_cell.length_c   1.000
_cell.angle_alpha   90.00
_cell.angle_beta   90.00
_cell.angle_gamma   90.00
#
_symmetry.space_group_name_H-M   'P 1'
#
loop_
_entity.id
_entity.type
_entity.pdbx_description
1 polymer ?
#
loop_
_entity_poly.entity_id
_entity_poly.type
_entity_poly.pdbx_seq_one_letter_code
_entity_poly.pdbx_strand_id
1 'polypeptide(L)'
;MKTETMSDRISLRMRALKLKSKNLMDATGASKGTVSQWVNGGTEPSAKYLSSLASVLGVSEGWLLEGGLIEETKGNAYPGPDLYKRVPLISYVQAGCWKEIVEQHFDDLTDWIETTAKVSPFAFSLRVVGDSMSNPSGYGVSLPEGSIVIVDPDVEPINGRIVVARVNGSNEATVKKLTIDGPNMYLMPLNPNYKPIPLDNKCEIVGVCVRVEQNLL
;
A
#
# COMPACT_ATOMS: atom_id res chain seq x y z
N MET A 1 33.86 28.15 -4.10
CA MET A 1 33.20 26.85 -3.93
C MET A 1 33.99 25.85 -4.78
N LYS A 2 34.46 24.73 -4.18
CA LYS A 2 35.12 23.69 -4.97
C LYS A 2 34.05 22.99 -5.81
N THR A 3 34.19 22.98 -7.10
CA THR A 3 33.34 22.25 -8.02
C THR A 3 33.52 20.74 -7.75
N GLU A 4 32.42 20.03 -7.47
CA GLU A 4 32.45 18.59 -7.21
C GLU A 4 32.88 17.85 -8.47
N THR A 5 33.98 17.10 -8.39
CA THR A 5 34.56 16.36 -9.52
C THR A 5 33.90 14.97 -9.65
N MET A 6 34.09 14.33 -10.82
CA MET A 6 33.63 12.96 -11.03
C MET A 6 34.23 11.99 -9.98
N SER A 7 35.50 12.17 -9.62
CA SER A 7 36.15 11.33 -8.59
C SER A 7 35.54 11.52 -7.20
N ASP A 8 35.09 12.74 -6.87
CA ASP A 8 34.39 13.01 -5.62
C ASP A 8 33.04 12.28 -5.59
N ARG A 9 32.30 12.28 -6.71
CA ARG A 9 31.05 11.57 -6.88
C ARG A 9 31.22 10.05 -6.79
N ILE A 10 32.22 9.49 -7.46
CA ILE A 10 32.56 8.06 -7.35
C ILE A 10 32.84 7.69 -5.90
N SER A 11 33.69 8.46 -5.22
CA SER A 11 34.07 8.21 -3.83
C SER A 11 32.88 8.35 -2.86
N LEU A 12 31.97 9.32 -3.10
CA LEU A 12 30.75 9.51 -2.34
C LEU A 12 29.86 8.27 -2.41
N ARG A 13 29.59 7.76 -3.63
CA ARG A 13 28.73 6.59 -3.82
C ARG A 13 29.36 5.31 -3.31
N MET A 14 30.66 5.12 -3.48
CA MET A 14 31.36 3.98 -2.91
C MET A 14 31.22 3.92 -1.39
N ARG A 15 31.32 5.07 -0.70
CA ARG A 15 31.11 5.13 0.76
C ARG A 15 29.66 4.84 1.14
N ALA A 16 28.69 5.46 0.46
CA ALA A 16 27.26 5.28 0.71
C ALA A 16 26.82 3.80 0.57
N LEU A 17 27.33 3.11 -0.46
CA LEU A 17 27.01 1.71 -0.76
C LEU A 17 28.01 0.72 -0.14
N LYS A 18 28.99 1.18 0.65
CA LYS A 18 30.07 0.36 1.27
C LYS A 18 30.85 -0.49 0.25
N LEU A 19 31.00 0.03 -0.96
CA LEU A 19 31.73 -0.64 -2.04
C LEU A 19 33.23 -0.50 -1.87
N LYS A 20 33.95 -1.55 -2.27
CA LYS A 20 35.43 -1.55 -2.37
C LYS A 20 35.84 -1.46 -3.84
N SER A 21 37.11 -1.04 -4.12
CA SER A 21 37.65 -0.99 -5.49
C SER A 21 37.48 -2.30 -6.25
N LYS A 22 37.48 -3.45 -5.56
CA LYS A 22 37.25 -4.77 -6.15
C LYS A 22 35.88 -4.85 -6.82
N ASN A 23 34.83 -4.30 -6.21
CA ASN A 23 33.48 -4.29 -6.78
C ASN A 23 33.42 -3.52 -8.10
N LEU A 24 34.14 -2.41 -8.19
CA LEU A 24 34.25 -1.62 -9.42
C LEU A 24 35.06 -2.37 -10.50
N MET A 25 36.14 -3.04 -10.11
CA MET A 25 36.92 -3.88 -11.04
C MET A 25 36.06 -5.01 -11.61
N ASP A 26 35.33 -5.73 -10.76
CA ASP A 26 34.50 -6.86 -11.17
C ASP A 26 33.35 -6.43 -12.10
N ALA A 27 32.75 -5.26 -11.85
CA ALA A 27 31.64 -4.73 -12.65
C ALA A 27 32.10 -4.12 -14.00
N THR A 28 33.26 -3.47 -14.02
CA THR A 28 33.73 -2.73 -15.19
C THR A 28 34.76 -3.51 -16.05
N GLY A 29 35.39 -4.54 -15.49
CA GLY A 29 36.49 -5.23 -16.10
C GLY A 29 37.82 -4.39 -16.15
N ALA A 30 37.86 -3.26 -15.45
CA ALA A 30 39.00 -2.39 -15.41
C ALA A 30 40.10 -2.91 -14.45
N SER A 31 41.39 -2.58 -14.75
CA SER A 31 42.47 -2.93 -13.87
C SER A 31 42.45 -2.18 -12.55
N LYS A 32 43.11 -2.71 -11.51
CA LYS A 32 43.24 -2.07 -10.20
C LYS A 32 43.81 -0.64 -10.31
N GLY A 33 44.82 -0.46 -11.17
CA GLY A 33 45.44 0.84 -11.40
C GLY A 33 44.44 1.84 -12.01
N THR A 34 43.69 1.40 -13.00
CA THR A 34 42.65 2.22 -13.66
C THR A 34 41.58 2.67 -12.68
N VAL A 35 41.02 1.74 -11.89
CA VAL A 35 40.02 2.06 -10.87
C VAL A 35 40.58 3.02 -9.81
N SER A 36 41.82 2.80 -9.38
CA SER A 36 42.48 3.71 -8.43
C SER A 36 42.63 5.13 -8.98
N GLN A 37 42.94 5.30 -10.27
CA GLN A 37 42.97 6.62 -10.88
C GLN A 37 41.63 7.32 -10.94
N TRP A 38 40.57 6.60 -11.22
CA TRP A 38 39.18 7.16 -11.18
C TRP A 38 38.79 7.66 -9.80
N VAL A 39 39.09 6.85 -8.78
CA VAL A 39 38.73 7.17 -7.39
C VAL A 39 39.54 8.34 -6.84
N ASN A 40 40.82 8.46 -7.26
CA ASN A 40 41.74 9.49 -6.77
C ASN A 40 41.81 10.72 -7.69
N GLY A 41 41.04 10.77 -8.78
CA GLY A 41 40.96 11.92 -9.69
C GLY A 41 42.14 12.04 -10.64
N GLY A 42 42.92 10.96 -10.85
CA GLY A 42 44.05 10.96 -11.81
C GLY A 42 43.59 10.91 -13.28
N THR A 43 42.53 10.19 -13.57
CA THR A 43 41.89 10.14 -14.91
C THR A 43 40.40 9.95 -14.76
N GLU A 44 39.66 10.40 -15.77
CA GLU A 44 38.19 10.12 -15.85
C GLU A 44 37.96 8.78 -16.57
N PRO A 45 36.88 8.06 -16.16
CA PRO A 45 36.44 6.86 -16.88
C PRO A 45 36.07 7.19 -18.32
N SER A 46 36.56 6.42 -19.27
CA SER A 46 36.13 6.56 -20.68
C SER A 46 34.70 6.04 -20.87
N ALA A 47 34.04 6.46 -21.96
CA ALA A 47 32.67 6.07 -22.30
C ALA A 47 32.43 4.55 -22.23
N LYS A 48 33.43 3.74 -22.54
CA LYS A 48 33.40 2.27 -22.44
C LYS A 48 33.05 1.76 -21.03
N TYR A 49 33.44 2.48 -20.00
CA TYR A 49 33.27 2.05 -18.61
C TYR A 49 32.13 2.78 -17.88
N LEU A 50 31.62 3.89 -18.46
CA LEU A 50 30.65 4.75 -17.79
C LEU A 50 29.36 3.99 -17.40
N SER A 51 28.79 3.21 -18.32
CA SER A 51 27.55 2.47 -18.07
C SER A 51 27.68 1.45 -16.93
N SER A 52 28.74 0.64 -16.98
CA SER A 52 29.01 -0.35 -15.93
C SER A 52 29.36 0.30 -14.59
N LEU A 53 30.10 1.42 -14.63
CA LEU A 53 30.44 2.17 -13.43
C LEU A 53 29.23 2.84 -12.80
N ALA A 54 28.37 3.47 -13.58
CA ALA A 54 27.12 4.07 -13.14
C ALA A 54 26.18 3.01 -12.52
N SER A 55 26.06 1.85 -13.17
CA SER A 55 25.26 0.72 -12.69
C SER A 55 25.72 0.22 -11.31
N VAL A 56 27.02 -0.04 -11.11
CA VAL A 56 27.53 -0.53 -9.82
C VAL A 56 27.44 0.52 -8.72
N LEU A 57 27.51 1.81 -9.07
CA LEU A 57 27.35 2.93 -8.14
C LEU A 57 25.89 3.30 -7.89
N GLY A 58 24.92 2.68 -8.60
CA GLY A 58 23.50 2.93 -8.47
C GLY A 58 23.09 4.36 -8.84
N VAL A 59 23.67 4.91 -9.92
CA VAL A 59 23.41 6.27 -10.42
C VAL A 59 23.28 6.28 -11.93
N SER A 60 22.76 7.38 -12.51
CA SER A 60 22.77 7.56 -13.96
C SER A 60 24.15 7.99 -14.47
N GLU A 61 24.45 7.69 -15.75
CA GLU A 61 25.68 8.18 -16.40
C GLU A 61 25.74 9.71 -16.39
N GLY A 62 24.59 10.37 -16.61
CA GLY A 62 24.48 11.82 -16.55
C GLY A 62 24.85 12.38 -15.19
N TRP A 63 24.39 11.75 -14.11
CA TRP A 63 24.78 12.16 -12.76
C TRP A 63 26.28 11.98 -12.51
N LEU A 64 26.86 10.90 -13.03
CA LEU A 64 28.29 10.66 -12.88
C LEU A 64 29.14 11.75 -13.60
N LEU A 65 28.68 12.21 -14.76
CA LEU A 65 29.32 13.23 -15.58
C LEU A 65 29.11 14.66 -15.06
N GLU A 66 27.86 15.02 -14.72
CA GLU A 66 27.46 16.39 -14.48
C GLU A 66 27.13 16.70 -13.01
N GLY A 67 26.86 15.65 -12.20
CA GLY A 67 26.38 15.82 -10.84
C GLY A 67 24.88 16.13 -10.80
N GLY A 68 24.41 16.77 -9.73
CA GLY A 68 23.00 17.11 -9.52
C GLY A 68 22.33 16.23 -8.47
N LEU A 69 21.01 16.10 -8.55
CA LEU A 69 20.24 15.22 -7.67
C LEU A 69 20.54 13.75 -8.01
N ILE A 70 20.80 12.96 -6.98
CA ILE A 70 21.00 11.51 -7.15
C ILE A 70 19.66 10.90 -7.48
N GLU A 71 19.40 10.63 -8.75
CA GLU A 71 18.39 9.68 -9.15
C GLU A 71 19.00 8.28 -8.97
N GLU A 72 18.62 7.58 -7.91
CA GLU A 72 19.03 6.19 -7.72
C GLU A 72 18.48 5.35 -8.86
N THR A 73 19.33 5.03 -9.84
CA THR A 73 19.01 4.04 -10.87
C THR A 73 19.07 2.66 -10.23
N LYS A 74 18.00 2.27 -9.59
CA LYS A 74 17.72 0.85 -9.33
C LYS A 74 17.46 0.24 -10.70
N GLY A 75 18.40 -0.55 -11.21
CA GLY A 75 18.37 -1.35 -12.43
C GLY A 75 17.24 -1.07 -13.45
N ASN A 76 17.34 -1.51 -14.69
CA ASN A 76 16.33 -1.31 -15.75
C ASN A 76 14.90 -1.84 -15.48
N ALA A 77 14.64 -2.39 -14.30
CA ALA A 77 13.33 -2.71 -13.77
C ALA A 77 13.11 -1.81 -12.57
N TYR A 78 12.40 -0.70 -12.77
CA TYR A 78 11.67 -0.11 -11.66
C TYR A 78 10.68 -1.18 -11.17
N PRO A 79 10.63 -1.51 -9.86
CA PRO A 79 9.43 -2.15 -9.34
C PRO A 79 8.30 -1.26 -9.81
N GLY A 80 7.35 -1.79 -10.58
CA GLY A 80 6.13 -1.06 -10.87
C GLY A 80 5.57 -0.56 -9.53
N PRO A 81 4.77 0.52 -9.54
CA PRO A 81 4.11 0.95 -8.31
C PRO A 81 3.51 -0.29 -7.67
N ASP A 82 3.66 -0.44 -6.37
CA ASP A 82 2.97 -1.49 -5.61
C ASP A 82 1.48 -1.37 -5.91
N LEU A 83 1.04 -2.10 -6.96
CA LEU A 83 -0.34 -2.10 -7.43
C LEU A 83 -1.24 -2.84 -6.44
N TYR A 84 -0.63 -3.61 -5.54
CA TYR A 84 -1.33 -4.44 -4.57
C TYR A 84 -0.98 -3.99 -3.16
N LYS A 85 -2.01 -3.79 -2.37
CA LYS A 85 -1.90 -3.68 -0.91
C LYS A 85 -2.41 -4.97 -0.29
N ARG A 86 -1.87 -5.34 0.86
CA ARG A 86 -2.41 -6.42 1.66
C ARG A 86 -3.27 -5.84 2.77
N VAL A 87 -4.46 -6.36 2.91
CA VAL A 87 -5.39 -6.03 3.98
C VAL A 87 -5.76 -7.31 4.72
N PRO A 88 -5.79 -7.33 6.06
CA PRO A 88 -6.14 -8.53 6.80
C PRO A 88 -7.62 -8.90 6.58
N LEU A 89 -7.89 -10.19 6.44
CA LEU A 89 -9.25 -10.74 6.46
C LEU A 89 -9.60 -11.09 7.91
N ILE A 90 -10.58 -10.40 8.47
CA ILE A 90 -10.95 -10.52 9.87
C ILE A 90 -12.40 -11.00 10.05
N SER A 91 -12.72 -11.47 11.24
CA SER A 91 -14.07 -11.82 11.63
C SER A 91 -14.94 -10.61 11.99
N TYR A 92 -16.24 -10.77 12.04
CA TYR A 92 -17.16 -9.72 12.47
C TYR A 92 -16.94 -9.28 13.92
N VAL A 93 -16.49 -10.19 14.79
CA VAL A 93 -16.12 -9.87 16.18
C VAL A 93 -14.88 -8.99 16.20
N GLN A 94 -13.84 -9.37 15.46
CA GLN A 94 -12.63 -8.56 15.33
C GLN A 94 -12.92 -7.17 14.73
N ALA A 95 -13.81 -7.10 13.74
CA ALA A 95 -14.22 -5.81 13.18
C ALA A 95 -14.93 -4.92 14.22
N GLY A 96 -15.75 -5.50 15.10
CA GLY A 96 -16.38 -4.76 16.18
C GLY A 96 -15.40 -4.15 17.20
N CYS A 97 -14.21 -4.71 17.32
CA CYS A 97 -13.13 -4.27 18.22
C CYS A 97 -11.89 -3.81 17.42
N TRP A 98 -12.10 -3.28 16.20
CA TRP A 98 -10.97 -3.03 15.29
C TRP A 98 -9.93 -2.04 15.82
N LYS A 99 -10.36 -1.00 16.51
CA LYS A 99 -9.44 -0.02 17.11
C LYS A 99 -8.49 -0.67 18.12
N GLU A 100 -9.03 -1.51 18.99
CA GLU A 100 -8.25 -2.22 20.01
C GLU A 100 -7.29 -3.23 19.38
N ILE A 101 -7.70 -3.88 18.28
CA ILE A 101 -6.87 -4.85 17.56
C ILE A 101 -5.69 -4.14 16.88
N VAL A 102 -5.93 -3.01 16.22
CA VAL A 102 -4.87 -2.21 15.59
C VAL A 102 -3.84 -1.75 16.60
N GLU A 103 -4.25 -1.36 17.81
CA GLU A 103 -3.34 -0.87 18.84
C GLU A 103 -2.53 -1.98 19.50
N GLN A 104 -3.02 -3.21 19.61
CA GLN A 104 -2.45 -4.25 20.46
C GLN A 104 -2.09 -5.56 19.74
N HIS A 105 -2.78 -5.92 18.67
CA HIS A 105 -2.76 -7.27 18.08
C HIS A 105 -2.66 -7.28 16.55
N PHE A 106 -2.27 -6.18 15.92
CA PHE A 106 -2.23 -6.12 14.45
C PHE A 106 -1.26 -7.15 13.85
N ASP A 107 -0.14 -7.39 14.54
CA ASP A 107 0.89 -8.34 14.10
C ASP A 107 0.46 -9.83 14.25
N ASP A 108 -0.59 -10.09 15.01
CA ASP A 108 -1.13 -11.44 15.23
C ASP A 108 -2.09 -11.89 14.10
N LEU A 109 -2.39 -11.02 13.13
CA LEU A 109 -3.31 -11.32 12.04
C LEU A 109 -2.63 -12.23 11.00
N THR A 110 -3.30 -13.33 10.66
CA THR A 110 -2.72 -14.39 9.80
C THR A 110 -3.24 -14.42 8.38
N ASP A 111 -4.52 -14.06 8.18
CA ASP A 111 -5.18 -14.13 6.88
C ASP A 111 -5.14 -12.77 6.20
N TRP A 112 -4.64 -12.72 4.96
CA TRP A 112 -4.47 -11.48 4.21
C TRP A 112 -5.03 -11.60 2.80
N ILE A 113 -5.67 -10.52 2.34
CA ILE A 113 -6.20 -10.38 0.97
C ILE A 113 -5.39 -9.33 0.24
N GLU A 114 -5.02 -9.61 -1.00
CA GLU A 114 -4.39 -8.63 -1.88
C GLU A 114 -5.46 -7.80 -2.59
N THR A 115 -5.28 -6.47 -2.58
CA THR A 115 -6.22 -5.56 -3.24
C THR A 115 -5.49 -4.44 -3.99
N THR A 116 -6.08 -4.00 -5.11
CA THR A 116 -5.62 -2.80 -5.84
C THR A 116 -6.32 -1.53 -5.37
N ALA A 117 -7.19 -1.61 -4.37
CA ALA A 117 -7.84 -0.44 -3.80
C ALA A 117 -6.81 0.48 -3.12
N LYS A 118 -6.98 1.79 -3.29
CA LYS A 118 -6.22 2.77 -2.52
C LYS A 118 -6.85 2.86 -1.13
N VAL A 119 -6.17 2.32 -0.14
CA VAL A 119 -6.66 2.24 1.24
C VAL A 119 -5.60 2.72 2.22
N SER A 120 -6.04 3.11 3.42
CA SER A 120 -5.18 3.46 4.55
C SER A 120 -4.40 2.24 5.07
N PRO A 121 -3.38 2.43 5.92
CA PRO A 121 -2.69 1.33 6.59
C PRO A 121 -3.58 0.52 7.55
N PHE A 122 -4.72 1.10 7.97
CA PHE A 122 -5.65 0.50 8.93
C PHE A 122 -6.85 -0.19 8.26
N ALA A 123 -6.83 -0.30 6.93
CA ALA A 123 -7.86 -1.00 6.19
C ALA A 123 -7.85 -2.50 6.50
N PHE A 124 -9.02 -3.10 6.45
CA PHE A 124 -9.23 -4.53 6.65
C PHE A 124 -10.24 -5.08 5.66
N SER A 125 -10.43 -6.38 5.65
CA SER A 125 -11.45 -7.03 4.83
C SER A 125 -12.35 -7.93 5.66
N LEU A 126 -13.57 -8.11 5.18
CA LEU A 126 -14.59 -8.98 5.77
C LEU A 126 -15.21 -9.87 4.69
N ARG A 127 -15.52 -11.10 5.05
CA ARG A 127 -16.35 -11.98 4.21
C ARG A 127 -17.81 -11.75 4.58
N VAL A 128 -18.64 -11.38 3.62
CA VAL A 128 -20.09 -11.19 3.83
C VAL A 128 -20.73 -12.50 4.22
N VAL A 129 -21.53 -12.48 5.29
CA VAL A 129 -22.30 -13.61 5.80
C VAL A 129 -23.78 -13.28 5.74
N GLY A 130 -24.58 -14.24 5.26
CA GLY A 130 -26.01 -14.09 5.06
C GLY A 130 -26.37 -13.19 3.87
N ASP A 131 -27.67 -13.01 3.65
CA ASP A 131 -28.24 -12.39 2.45
C ASP A 131 -28.81 -10.97 2.68
N SER A 132 -28.60 -10.39 3.86
CA SER A 132 -29.14 -9.05 4.18
C SER A 132 -28.60 -7.93 3.26
N MET A 133 -27.46 -8.16 2.63
CA MET A 133 -26.85 -7.24 1.67
C MET A 133 -26.93 -7.75 0.22
N SER A 134 -27.68 -8.81 -0.03
CA SER A 134 -28.03 -9.26 -1.38
C SER A 134 -29.19 -8.43 -1.90
N ASN A 135 -28.98 -7.76 -3.05
CA ASN A 135 -30.03 -6.93 -3.65
C ASN A 135 -30.78 -7.73 -4.72
N PRO A 136 -32.04 -8.14 -4.45
CA PRO A 136 -32.81 -8.95 -5.39
C PRO A 136 -33.32 -8.17 -6.61
N SER A 137 -33.26 -6.83 -6.60
CA SER A 137 -33.74 -6.01 -7.72
C SER A 137 -32.89 -6.10 -8.97
N GLY A 138 -31.64 -6.58 -8.85
CA GLY A 138 -30.67 -6.63 -9.93
C GLY A 138 -30.07 -5.28 -10.36
N TYR A 139 -30.49 -4.17 -9.73
CA TYR A 139 -29.97 -2.84 -10.00
C TYR A 139 -29.10 -2.33 -8.86
N GLY A 140 -27.94 -1.75 -9.19
CA GLY A 140 -27.03 -1.16 -8.22
C GLY A 140 -26.16 -2.19 -7.50
N VAL A 141 -25.71 -1.83 -6.31
CA VAL A 141 -24.78 -2.66 -5.51
C VAL A 141 -25.53 -3.83 -4.90
N SER A 142 -24.92 -5.02 -5.00
CA SER A 142 -25.33 -6.23 -4.29
C SER A 142 -24.10 -6.89 -3.69
N LEU A 143 -24.20 -7.33 -2.45
CA LEU A 143 -23.16 -8.04 -1.72
C LEU A 143 -23.70 -9.40 -1.28
N PRO A 144 -23.72 -10.39 -2.18
CA PRO A 144 -24.15 -11.73 -1.81
C PRO A 144 -23.20 -12.37 -0.80
N GLU A 145 -23.69 -13.37 -0.11
CA GLU A 145 -22.90 -14.16 0.82
C GLU A 145 -21.62 -14.69 0.17
N GLY A 146 -20.52 -14.67 0.92
CA GLY A 146 -19.19 -15.07 0.43
C GLY A 146 -18.41 -13.96 -0.24
N SER A 147 -19.03 -12.82 -0.63
CA SER A 147 -18.30 -11.64 -1.13
C SER A 147 -17.29 -11.15 -0.10
N ILE A 148 -16.15 -10.64 -0.54
CA ILE A 148 -15.17 -9.99 0.32
C ILE A 148 -15.30 -8.49 0.14
N VAL A 149 -15.51 -7.76 1.23
CA VAL A 149 -15.52 -6.29 1.23
C VAL A 149 -14.23 -5.76 1.83
N ILE A 150 -13.62 -4.79 1.16
CA ILE A 150 -12.46 -4.05 1.68
C ILE A 150 -13.00 -2.80 2.38
N VAL A 151 -12.62 -2.62 3.62
CA VAL A 151 -13.12 -1.59 4.53
C VAL A 151 -11.98 -0.67 4.94
N ASP A 152 -12.22 0.62 4.87
CA ASP A 152 -11.24 1.62 5.25
C ASP A 152 -11.83 2.52 6.36
N PRO A 153 -11.25 2.50 7.58
CA PRO A 153 -11.67 3.33 8.69
C PRO A 153 -11.43 4.83 8.50
N ASP A 154 -10.43 5.20 7.67
CA ASP A 154 -10.05 6.59 7.45
C ASP A 154 -10.92 7.29 6.40
N VAL A 155 -11.83 6.55 5.75
CA VAL A 155 -12.77 7.12 4.78
C VAL A 155 -14.02 7.61 5.49
N GLU A 156 -14.38 8.87 5.22
CA GLU A 156 -15.57 9.50 5.81
C GLU A 156 -16.87 8.77 5.42
N PRO A 157 -17.70 8.36 6.40
CA PRO A 157 -19.00 7.75 6.15
C PRO A 157 -20.01 8.80 5.74
N ILE A 158 -20.36 8.85 4.45
CA ILE A 158 -21.38 9.76 3.92
C ILE A 158 -22.63 8.98 3.50
N ASN A 159 -23.75 9.70 3.35
CA ASN A 159 -25.03 9.12 2.93
C ASN A 159 -24.91 8.26 1.67
N GLY A 160 -25.49 7.09 1.70
CA GLY A 160 -25.54 6.12 0.60
C GLY A 160 -24.35 5.16 0.52
N ARG A 161 -23.29 5.34 1.30
CA ARG A 161 -22.15 4.40 1.34
C ARG A 161 -22.48 3.13 2.10
N ILE A 162 -21.81 2.05 1.70
CA ILE A 162 -21.82 0.80 2.48
C ILE A 162 -20.79 0.97 3.59
N VAL A 163 -21.20 0.66 4.81
CA VAL A 163 -20.37 0.80 6.02
C VAL A 163 -20.36 -0.50 6.81
N VAL A 164 -19.31 -0.66 7.59
CA VAL A 164 -19.25 -1.63 8.68
C VAL A 164 -19.52 -0.87 9.97
N ALA A 165 -20.45 -1.33 10.76
CA ALA A 165 -20.84 -0.69 12.01
C ALA A 165 -21.02 -1.73 13.12
N ARG A 166 -20.61 -1.37 14.34
CA ARG A 166 -20.93 -2.08 15.58
C ARG A 166 -22.25 -1.57 16.10
N VAL A 167 -23.17 -2.49 16.41
CA VAL A 167 -24.52 -2.16 16.88
C VAL A 167 -24.65 -2.55 18.35
N ASN A 168 -25.04 -1.60 19.18
CA ASN A 168 -25.60 -1.73 20.55
C ASN A 168 -25.29 -3.03 21.32
N GLY A 169 -24.25 -3.01 22.14
CA GLY A 169 -23.97 -4.08 23.11
C GLY A 169 -23.56 -5.42 22.50
N SER A 170 -23.50 -5.51 21.17
CA SER A 170 -22.86 -6.60 20.44
C SER A 170 -21.40 -6.27 20.23
N ASN A 171 -20.54 -7.25 20.45
CA ASN A 171 -19.13 -7.15 20.01
C ASN A 171 -18.99 -7.44 18.51
N GLU A 172 -20.09 -7.77 17.82
CA GLU A 172 -20.07 -8.07 16.39
C GLU A 172 -20.43 -6.86 15.57
N ALA A 173 -19.69 -6.67 14.49
CA ALA A 173 -19.99 -5.67 13.48
C ALA A 173 -21.06 -6.19 12.49
N THR A 174 -21.62 -5.28 11.70
CA THR A 174 -22.55 -5.60 10.61
C THR A 174 -22.23 -4.75 9.39
N VAL A 175 -22.47 -5.26 8.19
CA VAL A 175 -22.34 -4.53 6.92
C VAL A 175 -23.71 -4.04 6.50
N LYS A 176 -23.86 -2.72 6.30
CA LYS A 176 -25.14 -2.11 5.89
C LYS A 176 -24.88 -0.87 5.03
N LYS A 177 -25.91 -0.36 4.38
CA LYS A 177 -25.89 0.93 3.70
C LYS A 177 -26.25 2.03 4.68
N LEU A 178 -25.40 3.03 4.82
CA LEU A 178 -25.71 4.23 5.60
C LEU A 178 -26.74 5.08 4.86
N THR A 179 -27.83 5.40 5.53
CA THR A 179 -28.85 6.31 5.02
C THR A 179 -29.08 7.41 6.04
N ILE A 180 -28.97 8.65 5.59
CA ILE A 180 -29.17 9.85 6.40
C ILE A 180 -30.43 10.56 5.88
N ASP A 181 -31.44 10.70 6.76
CA ASP A 181 -32.70 11.36 6.47
C ASP A 181 -32.94 12.43 7.53
N GLY A 182 -32.63 13.67 7.19
CA GLY A 182 -32.65 14.78 8.13
C GLY A 182 -31.76 14.52 9.35
N PRO A 183 -32.33 14.57 10.57
CA PRO A 183 -31.56 14.28 11.78
C PRO A 183 -31.37 12.78 12.05
N ASN A 184 -32.03 11.91 11.28
CA ASN A 184 -32.05 10.49 11.53
C ASN A 184 -31.04 9.76 10.64
N MET A 185 -30.33 8.80 11.20
CA MET A 185 -29.41 7.91 10.49
C MET A 185 -29.85 6.46 10.67
N TYR A 186 -29.70 5.70 9.59
CA TYR A 186 -30.09 4.30 9.55
C TYR A 186 -29.04 3.45 8.87
N LEU A 187 -28.87 2.24 9.36
CA LEU A 187 -28.15 1.16 8.71
C LEU A 187 -29.15 0.33 7.90
N MET A 188 -29.21 0.58 6.59
CA MET A 188 -30.20 -0.05 5.69
C MET A 188 -29.62 -1.34 5.10
N PRO A 189 -30.33 -2.46 5.20
CA PRO A 189 -30.05 -3.64 4.38
C PRO A 189 -30.32 -3.35 2.91
N LEU A 190 -29.66 -4.05 1.99
CA LEU A 190 -29.99 -4.00 0.56
C LEU A 190 -31.12 -4.97 0.21
N ASN A 191 -31.31 -6.00 1.03
CA ASN A 191 -32.42 -6.94 0.92
C ASN A 191 -33.64 -6.38 1.68
N PRO A 192 -34.76 -6.09 0.98
CA PRO A 192 -35.95 -5.48 1.59
C PRO A 192 -36.68 -6.39 2.62
N ASN A 193 -36.32 -7.67 2.66
CA ASN A 193 -36.85 -8.58 3.67
C ASN A 193 -36.31 -8.32 5.09
N TYR A 194 -35.26 -7.51 5.21
CA TYR A 194 -34.63 -7.14 6.47
C TYR A 194 -35.04 -5.72 6.88
N LYS A 195 -35.18 -5.51 8.18
CA LYS A 195 -35.57 -4.21 8.73
C LYS A 195 -34.33 -3.29 8.85
N PRO A 196 -34.49 -1.97 8.61
CA PRO A 196 -33.49 -0.97 8.95
C PRO A 196 -33.16 -0.97 10.43
N ILE A 197 -31.89 -0.68 10.75
CA ILE A 197 -31.42 -0.51 12.13
C ILE A 197 -31.18 1.00 12.33
N PRO A 198 -31.89 1.66 13.29
CA PRO A 198 -31.58 3.04 13.64
C PRO A 198 -30.13 3.16 14.14
N LEU A 199 -29.39 4.14 13.64
CA LEU A 199 -28.05 4.44 14.09
C LEU A 199 -28.14 5.49 15.19
N ASP A 200 -28.18 5.04 16.43
CA ASP A 200 -28.23 5.88 17.63
C ASP A 200 -26.84 6.04 18.26
N ASN A 201 -26.76 6.75 19.39
CA ASN A 201 -25.53 7.03 20.12
C ASN A 201 -24.79 5.77 20.64
N LYS A 202 -25.38 4.59 20.50
CA LYS A 202 -24.79 3.32 20.90
C LYS A 202 -24.23 2.53 19.72
N CYS A 203 -24.42 3.02 18.49
CA CYS A 203 -23.85 2.44 17.28
C CYS A 203 -22.58 3.20 16.88
N GLU A 204 -21.57 2.48 16.45
CA GLU A 204 -20.30 3.04 15.99
C GLU A 204 -20.01 2.56 14.57
N ILE A 205 -19.72 3.50 13.65
CA ILE A 205 -19.23 3.13 12.32
C ILE A 205 -17.75 2.84 12.45
N VAL A 206 -17.37 1.62 12.07
CA VAL A 206 -15.99 1.12 12.11
C VAL A 206 -15.22 1.54 10.87
N GLY A 207 -15.87 1.56 9.71
CA GLY A 207 -15.24 1.98 8.46
C GLY A 207 -16.20 1.91 7.28
N VAL A 208 -15.73 2.39 6.14
CA VAL A 208 -16.46 2.44 4.87
C VAL A 208 -15.97 1.37 3.92
N CYS A 209 -16.90 0.61 3.31
CA CYS A 209 -16.56 -0.34 2.27
C CYS A 209 -16.19 0.40 0.98
N VAL A 210 -14.92 0.27 0.58
CA VAL A 210 -14.36 0.96 -0.60
C VAL A 210 -14.30 0.07 -1.83
N ARG A 211 -14.35 -1.25 -1.64
CA ARG A 211 -14.29 -2.24 -2.72
C ARG A 211 -15.00 -3.53 -2.31
N VAL A 212 -15.53 -4.23 -3.29
CA VAL A 212 -16.04 -5.60 -3.16
C VAL A 212 -15.33 -6.50 -4.16
N GLU A 213 -15.03 -7.72 -3.73
CA GLU A 213 -14.50 -8.80 -4.55
C GLU A 213 -15.42 -10.00 -4.44
N GLN A 214 -15.77 -10.58 -5.58
CA GLN A 214 -16.69 -11.71 -5.67
C GLN A 214 -16.07 -12.81 -6.53
N ASN A 215 -16.05 -14.03 -6.02
CA ASN A 215 -15.71 -15.18 -6.82
C ASN A 215 -16.97 -15.65 -7.57
N LEU A 216 -16.83 -15.86 -8.86
CA LEU A 216 -17.94 -16.32 -9.73
C LEU A 216 -17.96 -17.85 -9.88
N LEU A 217 -17.02 -18.56 -9.23
CA LEU A 217 -16.89 -20.03 -9.26
C LEU A 217 -16.88 -20.56 -7.82
#